data_aaa736138a207a12ebf8eefb02cee41f
#
_entry.id   aaa736138a207a12ebf8eefb02cee41f
#
_cell.length_a   1.000
_cell.length_b   1.000
_cell.length_c   1.000
_cell.angle_alpha   90.00
_cell.angle_beta   90.00
_cell.angle_gamma   90.00
#
_symmetry.space_group_name_H-M   'P 1'
#
loop_
_entity.id
_entity.type
_entity.pdbx_description
1 polymer ?
#
loop_
_entity_poly.entity_id
_entity_poly.type
_entity_poly.pdbx_seq_one_letter_code
_entity_poly.pdbx_strand_id
1 'polypeptide(L)'
;MTPMRDTAPYRPQWHFSPRRNWINDPNGLIWLEGEYHLFYQYNPFGDLWGHMSWGHAVSPDLLHWTELEVAIPEDERVSIYSGSVVVDSTHSAGFCKPGEKPLVAIYTGCRRVSEGGQAQELAFSTDRGRTWTQYVGNPVLDIGLRDFRDPKVFWHAPTSRWIMAVVRPNDHQVSFYGSANLRNWGHLSDFGPAGEAGGIWECPDLIEFPSHDGSSSRWVLKVDTFAGHPGGTGAQVFVGSFDGTRFTPTGPTRNTGEWVDHGCDFYAALSWANLPPHHTCPVWIGWMNNHSYAAKTPTAPWRGAM
;
A
#
# COMPACT_ATOMS: atom_id res chain seq x y z
N MET A 1 -31.11 12.24 0.24
CA MET A 1 -31.53 10.84 0.17
C MET A 1 -30.73 10.09 1.25
N THR A 2 -31.40 9.48 2.22
CA THR A 2 -30.73 8.62 3.22
C THR A 2 -30.14 7.44 2.44
N PRO A 3 -28.86 7.12 2.55
CA PRO A 3 -28.30 5.96 1.88
C PRO A 3 -29.08 4.72 2.36
N MET A 4 -29.57 3.91 1.41
CA MET A 4 -30.16 2.61 1.77
C MET A 4 -29.07 1.83 2.50
N ARG A 5 -29.32 1.47 3.77
CA ARG A 5 -28.46 0.54 4.50
C ARG A 5 -28.42 -0.76 3.70
N ASP A 6 -27.22 -1.14 3.26
CA ASP A 6 -27.03 -2.45 2.65
C ASP A 6 -27.31 -3.50 3.75
N THR A 7 -28.37 -4.26 3.55
CA THR A 7 -28.86 -5.26 4.52
C THR A 7 -28.24 -6.65 4.28
N ALA A 8 -27.20 -6.73 3.45
CA ALA A 8 -26.53 -8.00 3.20
C ALA A 8 -26.01 -8.59 4.53
N PRO A 9 -26.20 -9.90 4.78
CA PRO A 9 -25.67 -10.56 5.97
C PRO A 9 -24.19 -10.30 6.16
N TYR A 10 -23.77 -10.09 7.42
CA TYR A 10 -22.38 -9.85 7.81
C TYR A 10 -21.74 -8.55 7.28
N ARG A 11 -22.47 -7.67 6.60
CA ARG A 11 -21.94 -6.38 6.14
C ARG A 11 -21.53 -5.52 7.35
N PRO A 12 -20.24 -5.11 7.46
CA PRO A 12 -19.81 -4.25 8.55
C PRO A 12 -20.48 -2.87 8.44
N GLN A 13 -20.71 -2.22 9.58
CA GLN A 13 -21.36 -0.91 9.64
C GLN A 13 -20.33 0.24 9.62
N TRP A 14 -19.12 -0.01 10.06
CA TRP A 14 -18.08 1.00 10.26
C TRP A 14 -16.84 0.78 9.39
N HIS A 15 -16.63 -0.44 8.92
CA HIS A 15 -15.51 -0.79 8.06
C HIS A 15 -15.92 -0.67 6.60
N PHE A 16 -14.98 -0.25 5.75
CA PHE A 16 -15.19 -0.29 4.31
C PHE A 16 -15.35 -1.74 3.84
N SER A 17 -16.33 -1.98 2.98
CA SER A 17 -16.47 -3.24 2.25
C SER A 17 -17.04 -2.94 0.85
N PRO A 18 -16.61 -3.64 -0.21
CA PRO A 18 -17.06 -3.38 -1.57
C PRO A 18 -18.54 -3.77 -1.70
N ARG A 19 -19.26 -3.16 -2.64
CA ARG A 19 -20.66 -3.57 -2.94
C ARG A 19 -20.73 -5.02 -3.36
N ARG A 20 -19.73 -5.50 -4.09
CA ARG A 20 -19.59 -6.88 -4.57
C ARG A 20 -18.13 -7.23 -4.78
N ASN A 21 -17.86 -8.49 -5.01
CA ASN A 21 -16.60 -9.02 -5.46
C ASN A 21 -15.52 -9.03 -4.36
N TRP A 22 -14.33 -9.52 -4.72
CA TRP A 22 -13.19 -9.68 -3.85
C TRP A 22 -12.42 -8.38 -3.67
N ILE A 23 -12.05 -8.10 -2.41
CA ILE A 23 -10.97 -7.16 -2.08
C ILE A 23 -9.96 -7.79 -1.14
N ASN A 24 -8.70 -7.36 -1.22
CA ASN A 24 -7.67 -7.63 -0.22
C ASN A 24 -6.93 -6.34 0.15
N ASP A 25 -5.65 -6.18 -0.14
CA ASP A 25 -4.79 -5.12 0.35
C ASP A 25 -5.36 -3.70 0.12
N PRO A 26 -5.36 -2.83 1.13
CA PRO A 26 -5.49 -1.40 0.91
C PRO A 26 -4.30 -0.86 0.13
N ASN A 27 -4.54 0.05 -0.79
CA ASN A 27 -3.53 0.64 -1.66
C ASN A 27 -3.70 2.15 -1.74
N GLY A 28 -2.65 2.86 -2.10
CA GLY A 28 -2.71 4.24 -2.52
C GLY A 28 -3.40 5.19 -1.55
N LEU A 29 -3.30 4.93 -0.25
CA LEU A 29 -3.97 5.71 0.79
C LEU A 29 -3.45 7.14 0.81
N ILE A 30 -4.31 8.10 0.45
CA ILE A 30 -3.92 9.51 0.39
C ILE A 30 -5.08 10.43 0.73
N TRP A 31 -4.78 11.50 1.47
CA TRP A 31 -5.72 12.60 1.63
C TRP A 31 -5.42 13.70 0.60
N LEU A 32 -6.45 14.17 -0.09
CA LEU A 32 -6.34 15.27 -1.04
C LEU A 32 -7.60 16.14 -1.01
N GLU A 33 -7.42 17.43 -0.72
CA GLU A 33 -8.45 18.48 -0.87
C GLU A 33 -9.82 18.12 -0.25
N GLY A 34 -9.80 17.57 0.97
CA GLY A 34 -11.01 17.24 1.73
C GLY A 34 -11.50 15.81 1.55
N GLU A 35 -10.83 14.97 0.77
CA GLU A 35 -11.20 13.58 0.56
C GLU A 35 -10.06 12.64 0.98
N TYR A 36 -10.41 11.59 1.74
CA TYR A 36 -9.56 10.42 1.95
C TYR A 36 -9.81 9.45 0.82
N HIS A 37 -8.77 9.11 0.07
CA HIS A 37 -8.81 8.13 -0.99
C HIS A 37 -8.33 6.79 -0.46
N LEU A 38 -9.10 5.75 -0.71
CA LEU A 38 -8.78 4.35 -0.48
C LEU A 38 -8.81 3.64 -1.81
N PHE A 39 -7.65 3.25 -2.31
CA PHE A 39 -7.58 2.26 -3.39
C PHE A 39 -7.40 0.89 -2.75
N TYR A 40 -7.71 -0.17 -3.47
CA TYR A 40 -7.64 -1.53 -2.93
C TYR A 40 -7.48 -2.55 -4.03
N GLN A 41 -6.83 -3.65 -3.72
CA GLN A 41 -6.80 -4.82 -4.58
C GLN A 41 -8.23 -5.31 -4.81
N TYR A 42 -8.64 -5.40 -6.06
CA TYR A 42 -10.02 -5.68 -6.44
C TYR A 42 -10.10 -6.64 -7.62
N ASN A 43 -10.95 -7.67 -7.51
CA ASN A 43 -11.34 -8.49 -8.66
C ASN A 43 -12.66 -7.96 -9.23
N PRO A 44 -12.68 -7.25 -10.37
CA PRO A 44 -13.92 -6.70 -10.93
C PRO A 44 -14.90 -7.76 -11.46
N PHE A 45 -14.47 -9.03 -11.56
CA PHE A 45 -15.24 -10.09 -12.21
C PHE A 45 -15.77 -11.17 -11.25
N GLY A 46 -15.32 -11.20 -10.00
CA GLY A 46 -15.74 -12.26 -9.07
C GLY A 46 -15.34 -12.03 -7.61
N ASP A 47 -15.87 -12.87 -6.74
CA ASP A 47 -15.69 -12.81 -5.28
C ASP A 47 -14.54 -13.70 -4.76
N LEU A 48 -13.64 -14.11 -5.63
CA LEU A 48 -12.41 -14.81 -5.31
C LEU A 48 -11.20 -14.00 -5.80
N TRP A 49 -10.03 -14.25 -5.21
CA TRP A 49 -8.79 -13.65 -5.64
C TRP A 49 -8.48 -13.98 -7.11
N GLY A 50 -8.10 -12.98 -7.87
CA GLY A 50 -7.77 -13.06 -9.30
C GLY A 50 -8.11 -11.76 -10.00
N HIS A 51 -7.67 -11.58 -11.24
CA HIS A 51 -7.96 -10.40 -12.04
C HIS A 51 -7.67 -9.07 -11.33
N MET A 52 -6.52 -9.03 -10.62
CA MET A 52 -6.20 -7.89 -9.75
C MET A 52 -6.12 -6.59 -10.52
N SER A 53 -6.98 -5.69 -10.11
CA SER A 53 -7.08 -4.29 -10.50
C SER A 53 -7.13 -3.42 -9.25
N TRP A 54 -7.00 -2.10 -9.36
CA TRP A 54 -7.26 -1.21 -8.24
C TRP A 54 -8.69 -0.70 -8.26
N GLY A 55 -9.50 -1.12 -7.28
CA GLY A 55 -10.75 -0.46 -6.93
C GLY A 55 -10.46 0.89 -6.25
N HIS A 56 -11.49 1.73 -6.13
CA HIS A 56 -11.34 3.07 -5.55
C HIS A 56 -12.58 3.46 -4.75
N ALA A 57 -12.37 4.00 -3.57
CA ALA A 57 -13.40 4.65 -2.77
C ALA A 57 -12.87 5.96 -2.17
N VAL A 58 -13.78 6.88 -1.89
CA VAL A 58 -13.46 8.15 -1.23
C VAL A 58 -14.35 8.37 -0.01
N SER A 59 -13.80 9.06 0.99
CA SER A 59 -14.51 9.41 2.22
C SER A 59 -14.14 10.82 2.68
N PRO A 60 -15.08 11.59 3.23
CA PRO A 60 -14.78 12.86 3.90
C PRO A 60 -14.23 12.66 5.33
N ASP A 61 -14.41 11.48 5.96
CA ASP A 61 -14.25 11.29 7.40
C ASP A 61 -13.75 9.89 7.81
N LEU A 62 -13.33 9.05 6.86
CA LEU A 62 -12.89 7.65 7.05
C LEU A 62 -13.99 6.67 7.51
N LEU A 63 -15.24 7.13 7.63
CA LEU A 63 -16.39 6.32 8.07
C LEU A 63 -17.43 6.17 6.96
N HIS A 64 -17.68 7.24 6.21
CA HIS A 64 -18.68 7.27 5.15
C HIS A 64 -18.01 7.19 3.78
N TRP A 65 -18.06 6.03 3.16
CA TRP A 65 -17.36 5.73 1.91
C TRP A 65 -18.29 5.80 0.70
N THR A 66 -17.78 6.37 -0.36
CA THR A 66 -18.38 6.33 -1.69
C THR A 66 -17.47 5.55 -2.62
N GLU A 67 -17.93 4.41 -3.10
CA GLU A 67 -17.22 3.58 -4.08
C GLU A 67 -17.30 4.23 -5.46
N LEU A 68 -16.16 4.30 -6.14
CA LEU A 68 -16.00 4.89 -7.48
C LEU A 68 -15.72 3.78 -8.50
N GLU A 69 -15.52 4.18 -9.76
CA GLU A 69 -15.11 3.28 -10.82
C GLU A 69 -13.70 2.71 -10.54
N VAL A 70 -13.38 1.58 -11.18
CA VAL A 70 -12.05 0.97 -11.10
C VAL A 70 -11.01 1.97 -11.57
N ALA A 71 -10.04 2.28 -10.70
CA ALA A 71 -9.04 3.30 -10.96
C ALA A 71 -7.98 2.85 -11.97
N ILE A 72 -7.36 1.69 -11.71
CA ILE A 72 -6.31 1.12 -12.56
C ILE A 72 -6.72 -0.32 -12.87
N PRO A 73 -7.33 -0.57 -14.02
CA PRO A 73 -7.68 -1.92 -14.44
C PRO A 73 -6.46 -2.72 -14.87
N GLU A 74 -6.50 -4.03 -14.65
CA GLU A 74 -5.57 -4.95 -15.29
C GLU A 74 -5.66 -4.86 -16.82
N ASP A 75 -4.58 -5.19 -17.51
CA ASP A 75 -4.55 -5.30 -18.95
C ASP A 75 -4.02 -6.69 -19.41
N GLU A 76 -3.81 -6.85 -20.71
CA GLU A 76 -3.30 -8.10 -21.29
C GLU A 76 -1.85 -8.41 -20.85
N ARG A 77 -1.08 -7.40 -20.43
CA ARG A 77 0.33 -7.50 -20.04
C ARG A 77 0.50 -7.81 -18.57
N VAL A 78 -0.27 -7.13 -17.70
CA VAL A 78 -0.05 -7.15 -16.27
C VAL A 78 -1.37 -7.19 -15.47
N SER A 79 -1.35 -7.92 -14.36
CA SER A 79 -2.28 -7.71 -13.25
C SER A 79 -1.71 -6.62 -12.34
N ILE A 80 -2.58 -5.78 -11.79
CA ILE A 80 -2.20 -4.63 -10.98
C ILE A 80 -2.17 -5.03 -9.51
N TYR A 81 -0.96 -5.23 -8.97
CA TYR A 81 -0.76 -5.61 -7.57
C TYR A 81 -0.59 -4.37 -6.69
N SER A 82 -0.30 -4.59 -5.41
CA SER A 82 -0.28 -3.54 -4.40
C SER A 82 0.74 -2.45 -4.64
N GLY A 83 0.49 -1.30 -4.01
CA GLY A 83 1.34 -0.11 -4.12
C GLY A 83 0.78 1.10 -3.38
N SER A 84 1.33 2.26 -3.66
CA SER A 84 1.03 3.51 -2.97
C SER A 84 0.78 4.68 -3.93
N VAL A 85 0.16 5.75 -3.42
CA VAL A 85 -0.07 7.01 -4.16
C VAL A 85 0.58 8.16 -3.41
N VAL A 86 1.16 9.09 -4.16
CA VAL A 86 1.70 10.36 -3.64
C VAL A 86 1.15 11.55 -4.39
N VAL A 87 1.14 12.73 -3.75
CA VAL A 87 0.94 14.02 -4.42
C VAL A 87 2.29 14.53 -4.90
N ASP A 88 2.49 14.65 -6.19
CA ASP A 88 3.72 15.26 -6.74
C ASP A 88 3.60 16.80 -6.76
N SER A 89 3.65 17.41 -5.58
CA SER A 89 3.52 18.86 -5.41
C SER A 89 4.70 19.65 -5.99
N THR A 90 5.80 19.01 -6.28
CA THR A 90 7.01 19.59 -6.88
C THR A 90 7.04 19.45 -8.40
N HIS A 91 6.06 18.78 -9.00
CA HIS A 91 5.99 18.48 -10.44
C HIS A 91 7.21 17.71 -10.94
N SER A 92 7.83 16.93 -10.08
CA SER A 92 9.08 16.22 -10.36
C SER A 92 8.92 15.17 -11.45
N ALA A 93 7.74 14.55 -11.55
CA ALA A 93 7.44 13.55 -12.57
C ALA A 93 7.08 14.16 -13.95
N GLY A 94 6.70 15.43 -14.00
CA GLY A 94 6.41 16.14 -15.26
C GLY A 94 5.09 15.71 -15.93
N PHE A 95 4.08 15.26 -15.16
CA PHE A 95 2.80 14.78 -15.71
C PHE A 95 1.70 15.82 -15.80
N CYS A 96 1.95 17.03 -15.33
CA CYS A 96 0.91 18.08 -15.26
C CYS A 96 1.49 19.47 -15.56
N LYS A 97 0.58 20.44 -15.73
CA LYS A 97 0.93 21.84 -15.89
C LYS A 97 1.28 22.47 -14.53
N PRO A 98 2.05 23.56 -14.52
CA PRO A 98 2.29 24.34 -13.31
C PRO A 98 0.98 24.74 -12.62
N GLY A 99 0.88 24.51 -11.31
CA GLY A 99 -0.31 24.80 -10.51
C GLY A 99 -1.28 23.64 -10.31
N GLU A 100 -1.16 22.55 -11.06
CA GLU A 100 -1.90 21.32 -10.80
C GLU A 100 -1.19 20.48 -9.74
N LYS A 101 -1.94 19.59 -9.07
CA LYS A 101 -1.40 18.66 -8.05
C LYS A 101 -1.65 17.22 -8.52
N PRO A 102 -0.79 16.66 -9.37
CA PRO A 102 -1.00 15.32 -9.85
C PRO A 102 -0.85 14.30 -8.72
N LEU A 103 -1.72 13.30 -8.73
CA LEU A 103 -1.52 12.07 -8.00
C LEU A 103 -0.66 11.13 -8.84
N VAL A 104 0.31 10.50 -8.23
CA VAL A 104 1.17 9.50 -8.87
C VAL A 104 1.06 8.20 -8.07
N ALA A 105 0.57 7.16 -8.72
CA ALA A 105 0.55 5.79 -8.21
C ALA A 105 1.83 5.08 -8.64
N ILE A 106 2.48 4.41 -7.70
CA ILE A 106 3.52 3.42 -7.96
C ILE A 106 3.02 2.10 -7.42
N TYR A 107 2.95 1.11 -8.29
CA TYR A 107 2.35 -0.19 -7.98
C TYR A 107 3.17 -1.33 -8.62
N THR A 108 2.91 -2.55 -8.22
CA THR A 108 3.55 -3.70 -8.82
C THR A 108 2.73 -4.21 -10.00
N GLY A 109 3.33 -4.19 -11.19
CA GLY A 109 2.85 -4.91 -12.36
C GLY A 109 3.31 -6.36 -12.31
N CYS A 110 2.37 -7.31 -12.17
CA CYS A 110 2.65 -8.74 -12.25
C CYS A 110 2.39 -9.24 -13.66
N ARG A 111 3.46 -9.59 -14.38
CA ARG A 111 3.39 -10.00 -15.79
C ARG A 111 2.68 -11.34 -15.94
N ARG A 112 1.79 -11.44 -16.94
CA ARG A 112 0.95 -12.62 -17.19
C ARG A 112 1.63 -13.73 -18.00
N VAL A 113 2.78 -13.46 -18.61
CA VAL A 113 3.51 -14.47 -19.39
C VAL A 113 4.22 -15.47 -18.47
N SER A 114 4.39 -16.69 -18.94
CA SER A 114 4.94 -17.83 -18.16
C SER A 114 6.32 -17.60 -17.55
N GLU A 115 7.09 -16.65 -18.06
CA GLU A 115 8.40 -16.23 -17.56
C GLU A 115 8.35 -14.83 -16.91
N GLY A 116 7.14 -14.33 -16.66
CA GLY A 116 6.92 -12.99 -16.14
C GLY A 116 7.36 -12.84 -14.69
N GLY A 117 8.05 -11.74 -14.42
CA GLY A 117 8.38 -11.29 -13.07
C GLY A 117 7.49 -10.14 -12.62
N GLN A 118 7.79 -9.63 -11.46
CA GLN A 118 7.17 -8.45 -10.88
C GLN A 118 8.11 -7.25 -11.04
N ALA A 119 7.53 -6.12 -11.45
CA ALA A 119 8.26 -4.86 -11.60
C ALA A 119 7.38 -3.70 -11.12
N GLN A 120 8.01 -2.58 -10.75
CA GLN A 120 7.23 -1.43 -10.32
C GLN A 120 6.83 -0.60 -11.52
N GLU A 121 5.54 -0.32 -11.62
CA GLU A 121 4.91 0.48 -12.66
C GLU A 121 4.34 1.77 -12.09
N LEU A 122 4.00 2.72 -12.96
CA LEU A 122 3.50 4.03 -12.61
C LEU A 122 2.22 4.35 -13.40
N ALA A 123 1.24 4.95 -12.70
CA ALA A 123 0.12 5.65 -13.30
C ALA A 123 -0.04 7.03 -12.66
N PHE A 124 -0.68 7.97 -13.34
CA PHE A 124 -0.92 9.30 -12.80
C PHE A 124 -2.34 9.79 -13.09
N SER A 125 -2.79 10.72 -12.25
CA SER A 125 -4.08 11.39 -12.36
C SER A 125 -3.91 12.89 -12.17
N THR A 126 -4.60 13.69 -12.99
CA THR A 126 -4.63 15.16 -12.87
C THR A 126 -6.01 15.70 -12.51
N ASP A 127 -6.96 14.82 -12.23
CA ASP A 127 -8.36 15.12 -11.91
C ASP A 127 -8.76 14.60 -10.53
N ARG A 128 -7.86 14.67 -9.56
CA ARG A 128 -8.08 14.24 -8.17
C ARG A 128 -8.38 12.74 -8.06
N GLY A 129 -7.71 11.91 -8.87
CA GLY A 129 -7.84 10.45 -8.82
C GLY A 129 -9.10 9.90 -9.49
N ARG A 130 -9.86 10.70 -10.24
CA ARG A 130 -11.09 10.22 -10.92
C ARG A 130 -10.77 9.40 -12.15
N THR A 131 -9.72 9.79 -12.88
CA THR A 131 -9.19 9.00 -14.01
C THR A 131 -7.69 8.81 -13.89
N TRP A 132 -7.18 7.71 -14.41
CA TRP A 132 -5.78 7.34 -14.31
C TRP A 132 -5.20 7.00 -15.69
N THR A 133 -3.99 7.45 -15.94
CA THR A 133 -3.23 7.14 -17.14
C THR A 133 -1.99 6.35 -16.76
N GLN A 134 -1.86 5.12 -17.26
CA GLN A 134 -0.64 4.33 -17.10
C GLN A 134 0.50 5.00 -17.86
N TYR A 135 1.68 5.05 -17.23
CA TYR A 135 2.85 5.70 -17.83
C TYR A 135 3.39 4.86 -19.00
N VAL A 136 3.59 5.50 -20.15
CA VAL A 136 4.06 4.82 -21.37
C VAL A 136 5.48 4.22 -21.21
N GLY A 137 6.28 4.75 -20.29
CA GLY A 137 7.64 4.27 -20.01
C GLY A 137 7.72 3.18 -18.93
N ASN A 138 6.61 2.55 -18.56
CA ASN A 138 6.61 1.42 -17.62
C ASN A 138 7.40 0.20 -18.18
N PRO A 139 8.03 -0.57 -17.29
CA PRO A 139 8.16 -0.36 -15.85
C PRO A 139 9.17 0.73 -15.48
N VAL A 140 8.95 1.42 -14.33
CA VAL A 140 9.87 2.43 -13.79
C VAL A 140 10.99 1.82 -12.94
N LEU A 141 10.81 0.58 -12.47
CA LEU A 141 11.84 -0.19 -11.75
C LEU A 141 11.63 -1.68 -11.98
N ASP A 142 12.56 -2.32 -12.68
CA ASP A 142 12.63 -3.76 -12.92
C ASP A 142 14.05 -4.26 -12.60
N ILE A 143 14.15 -5.23 -11.70
CA ILE A 143 15.42 -5.85 -11.30
C ILE A 143 15.50 -7.31 -11.73
N GLY A 144 14.58 -7.76 -12.58
CA GLY A 144 14.56 -9.11 -13.15
C GLY A 144 14.17 -10.22 -12.19
N LEU A 145 13.53 -9.92 -11.06
CA LEU A 145 13.07 -10.92 -10.10
C LEU A 145 11.64 -11.37 -10.38
N ARG A 146 11.37 -12.63 -10.05
CA ARG A 146 10.01 -13.17 -10.11
C ARG A 146 9.11 -12.52 -9.06
N ASP A 147 9.61 -12.33 -7.86
CA ASP A 147 8.91 -11.77 -6.71
C ASP A 147 9.62 -10.49 -6.24
N PHE A 148 9.02 -9.34 -6.54
CA PHE A 148 9.53 -8.00 -6.19
C PHE A 148 8.35 -7.02 -6.18
N ARG A 149 7.77 -6.72 -4.99
CA ARG A 149 6.45 -6.10 -4.91
C ARG A 149 6.19 -5.16 -3.75
N ASP A 150 5.01 -4.54 -3.80
CA ASP A 150 4.37 -3.72 -2.77
C ASP A 150 5.15 -2.43 -2.46
N PRO A 151 5.34 -1.54 -3.44
CA PRO A 151 6.09 -0.32 -3.24
C PRO A 151 5.34 0.69 -2.38
N LYS A 152 5.93 1.09 -1.26
CA LYS A 152 5.54 2.26 -0.48
C LYS A 152 6.43 3.43 -0.83
N VAL A 153 5.86 4.49 -1.37
CA VAL A 153 6.59 5.69 -1.79
C VAL A 153 6.21 6.89 -0.91
N PHE A 154 7.21 7.69 -0.55
CA PHE A 154 7.03 8.94 0.19
C PHE A 154 8.13 9.95 -0.12
N TRP A 155 7.87 11.24 0.13
CA TRP A 155 8.86 12.30 0.02
C TRP A 155 9.68 12.40 1.30
N HIS A 156 11.00 12.29 1.19
CA HIS A 156 11.92 12.48 2.32
C HIS A 156 12.51 13.90 2.25
N ALA A 157 11.92 14.81 3.02
CA ALA A 157 12.26 16.22 2.97
C ALA A 157 13.74 16.53 3.27
N PRO A 158 14.39 15.90 4.28
CA PRO A 158 15.79 16.18 4.58
C PRO A 158 16.76 15.90 3.44
N THR A 159 16.46 14.91 2.57
CA THR A 159 17.31 14.58 1.41
C THR A 159 16.73 15.07 0.09
N SER A 160 15.58 15.74 0.12
CA SER A 160 14.89 16.32 -1.06
C SER A 160 14.72 15.31 -2.18
N ARG A 161 14.22 14.10 -1.86
CA ARG A 161 13.98 13.04 -2.84
C ARG A 161 12.82 12.14 -2.44
N TRP A 162 12.29 11.44 -3.41
CA TRP A 162 11.35 10.35 -3.23
C TRP A 162 12.09 9.10 -2.75
N ILE A 163 11.49 8.41 -1.78
CA ILE A 163 11.97 7.12 -1.28
C ILE A 163 10.89 6.08 -1.60
N MET A 164 11.33 4.92 -2.04
CA MET A 164 10.51 3.72 -2.19
C MET A 164 11.05 2.64 -1.26
N ALA A 165 10.18 2.08 -0.42
CA ALA A 165 10.40 0.81 0.27
C ALA A 165 9.63 -0.26 -0.49
N VAL A 166 10.28 -1.33 -0.90
CA VAL A 166 9.69 -2.42 -1.68
C VAL A 166 10.26 -3.76 -1.26
N VAL A 167 9.46 -4.83 -1.22
CA VAL A 167 9.95 -6.12 -0.72
C VAL A 167 10.51 -7.02 -1.80
N ARG A 168 11.52 -7.80 -1.41
CA ARG A 168 11.93 -9.07 -2.03
C ARG A 168 11.41 -10.19 -1.13
N PRO A 169 10.22 -10.73 -1.39
CA PRO A 169 9.48 -11.56 -0.43
C PRO A 169 10.24 -12.77 0.08
N ASN A 170 10.86 -13.52 -0.85
CA ASN A 170 11.55 -14.76 -0.54
C ASN A 170 12.92 -14.54 0.14
N ASP A 171 13.51 -13.36 -0.07
CA ASP A 171 14.78 -12.97 0.57
C ASP A 171 14.56 -12.39 1.97
N HIS A 172 13.31 -12.14 2.37
CA HIS A 172 12.91 -11.43 3.60
C HIS A 172 13.64 -10.08 3.70
N GLN A 173 13.61 -9.32 2.62
CA GLN A 173 14.28 -8.01 2.56
C GLN A 173 13.33 -6.93 2.09
N VAL A 174 13.43 -5.78 2.74
CA VAL A 174 12.90 -4.51 2.26
C VAL A 174 14.04 -3.76 1.61
N SER A 175 13.93 -3.52 0.30
CA SER A 175 14.89 -2.72 -0.47
C SER A 175 14.43 -1.27 -0.53
N PHE A 176 15.36 -0.34 -0.29
CA PHE A 176 15.11 1.10 -0.40
C PHE A 176 15.70 1.63 -1.69
N TYR A 177 14.90 2.43 -2.39
CA TYR A 177 15.31 3.13 -3.62
C TYR A 177 15.05 4.62 -3.48
N GLY A 178 15.88 5.44 -4.15
CA GLY A 178 15.74 6.89 -4.20
C GLY A 178 15.46 7.37 -5.60
N SER A 179 14.63 8.41 -5.75
CA SER A 179 14.32 9.04 -7.03
C SER A 179 14.19 10.56 -6.89
N ALA A 180 14.63 11.28 -7.90
CA ALA A 180 14.38 12.72 -8.03
C ALA A 180 13.06 13.02 -8.76
N ASN A 181 12.47 12.05 -9.47
CA ASN A 181 11.41 12.30 -10.45
C ASN A 181 10.35 11.20 -10.56
N LEU A 182 10.28 10.26 -9.59
CA LEU A 182 9.34 9.12 -9.55
C LEU A 182 9.47 8.13 -10.73
N ARG A 183 10.26 8.43 -11.74
CA ARG A 183 10.41 7.62 -12.96
C ARG A 183 11.71 6.82 -13.01
N ASN A 184 12.75 7.34 -12.38
CA ASN A 184 14.08 6.71 -12.36
C ASN A 184 14.49 6.46 -10.91
N TRP A 185 14.77 5.22 -10.57
CA TRP A 185 15.04 4.78 -9.20
C TRP A 185 16.45 4.21 -9.08
N GLY A 186 17.19 4.67 -8.09
CA GLY A 186 18.50 4.14 -7.73
C GLY A 186 18.45 3.39 -6.42
N HIS A 187 19.03 2.19 -6.33
CA HIS A 187 19.13 1.42 -5.09
C HIS A 187 19.94 2.18 -4.03
N LEU A 188 19.46 2.16 -2.79
CA LEU A 188 20.09 2.82 -1.65
C LEU A 188 20.62 1.81 -0.62
N SER A 189 19.77 0.94 -0.13
CA SER A 189 20.13 -0.08 0.88
C SER A 189 19.05 -1.15 0.98
N ASP A 190 19.35 -2.20 1.73
CA ASP A 190 18.41 -3.25 2.10
C ASP A 190 18.32 -3.36 3.63
N PHE A 191 17.15 -3.81 4.12
CA PHE A 191 16.90 -4.20 5.50
C PHE A 191 16.35 -5.63 5.53
N GLY A 192 16.87 -6.45 6.42
CA GLY A 192 16.47 -7.85 6.60
C GLY A 192 17.52 -8.84 6.08
N PRO A 193 17.33 -10.17 6.32
CA PRO A 193 16.22 -10.73 7.11
C PRO A 193 16.31 -10.36 8.60
N ALA A 194 15.14 -10.18 9.23
CA ALA A 194 15.02 -9.85 10.65
C ALA A 194 13.63 -10.25 11.17
N GLY A 195 13.46 -10.37 12.49
CA GLY A 195 12.19 -10.75 13.09
C GLY A 195 11.71 -12.12 12.63
N GLU A 196 10.42 -12.21 12.30
CA GLU A 196 9.82 -13.42 11.73
C GLU A 196 10.13 -13.52 10.23
N ALA A 197 10.81 -14.57 9.84
CA ALA A 197 11.23 -14.87 8.47
C ALA A 197 10.91 -16.31 8.04
N GLY A 198 9.93 -16.94 8.67
CA GLY A 198 9.47 -18.30 8.34
C GLY A 198 8.51 -18.35 7.15
N GLY A 199 7.90 -17.22 6.77
CA GLY A 199 7.05 -17.05 5.61
C GLY A 199 7.51 -15.88 4.75
N ILE A 200 6.93 -15.70 3.57
CA ILE A 200 7.28 -14.55 2.69
C ILE A 200 6.93 -13.23 3.38
N TRP A 201 7.68 -12.20 3.04
CA TRP A 201 7.36 -10.82 3.46
C TRP A 201 6.58 -10.08 2.38
N GLU A 202 5.63 -9.21 2.81
CA GLU A 202 4.81 -8.38 1.93
C GLU A 202 4.55 -6.99 2.51
N CYS A 203 4.01 -6.10 1.71
CA CYS A 203 3.40 -4.82 2.08
C CYS A 203 4.23 -3.97 3.07
N PRO A 204 5.45 -3.57 2.72
CA PRO A 204 6.28 -2.76 3.62
C PRO A 204 5.65 -1.37 3.78
N ASP A 205 5.71 -0.83 4.99
CA ASP A 205 5.35 0.56 5.27
C ASP A 205 6.42 1.19 6.17
N LEU A 206 7.04 2.27 5.71
CA LEU A 206 8.03 3.02 6.48
C LEU A 206 7.46 4.38 6.86
N ILE A 207 7.29 4.61 8.17
CA ILE A 207 6.54 5.74 8.70
C ILE A 207 7.37 6.49 9.72
N GLU A 208 7.36 7.82 9.63
CA GLU A 208 7.92 8.70 10.64
C GLU A 208 6.89 9.02 11.73
N PHE A 209 7.28 8.80 12.98
CA PHE A 209 6.53 9.18 14.16
C PHE A 209 7.27 10.33 14.86
N PRO A 210 6.75 11.56 14.82
CA PRO A 210 7.33 12.65 15.57
C PRO A 210 7.21 12.39 17.08
N SER A 211 8.20 12.79 17.86
CA SER A 211 8.07 12.83 19.32
C SER A 211 7.01 13.85 19.73
N HIS A 212 6.41 13.65 20.90
CA HIS A 212 5.35 14.52 21.43
C HIS A 212 5.77 16.00 21.50
N ASP A 213 7.04 16.28 21.77
CA ASP A 213 7.61 17.63 21.85
C ASP A 213 8.19 18.15 20.51
N GLY A 214 8.13 17.33 19.44
CA GLY A 214 8.67 17.68 18.12
C GLY A 214 10.19 17.75 18.04
N SER A 215 10.91 17.40 19.13
CA SER A 215 12.38 17.52 19.19
C SER A 215 13.11 16.41 18.44
N SER A 216 12.44 15.30 18.18
CA SER A 216 12.99 14.12 17.52
C SER A 216 11.90 13.36 16.76
N SER A 217 12.30 12.41 15.95
CA SER A 217 11.38 11.45 15.33
C SER A 217 11.92 10.03 15.45
N ARG A 218 11.02 9.07 15.38
CA ARG A 218 11.35 7.66 15.23
C ARG A 218 10.70 7.14 13.97
N TRP A 219 11.37 6.24 13.31
CA TRP A 219 10.85 5.56 12.15
C TRP A 219 10.38 4.17 12.53
N VAL A 220 9.23 3.78 12.01
CA VAL A 220 8.68 2.44 12.16
C VAL A 220 8.60 1.81 10.79
N LEU A 221 9.30 0.71 10.61
CA LEU A 221 9.19 -0.15 9.44
C LEU A 221 8.25 -1.31 9.79
N LYS A 222 7.12 -1.41 9.09
CA LYS A 222 6.17 -2.51 9.16
C LYS A 222 6.39 -3.42 7.95
N VAL A 223 6.31 -4.72 8.14
CA VAL A 223 6.18 -5.72 7.07
C VAL A 223 5.19 -6.79 7.48
N ASP A 224 4.43 -7.31 6.53
CA ASP A 224 3.54 -8.44 6.75
C ASP A 224 4.25 -9.76 6.47
N THR A 225 3.80 -10.84 7.09
CA THR A 225 4.36 -12.17 6.92
C THR A 225 3.28 -13.25 6.91
N PHE A 226 3.52 -14.29 6.12
CA PHE A 226 2.63 -15.46 6.02
C PHE A 226 2.80 -16.47 7.14
N ALA A 227 3.78 -16.31 8.03
CA ALA A 227 4.04 -17.25 9.11
C ALA A 227 4.40 -16.55 10.42
N GLY A 228 4.40 -17.34 11.50
CA GLY A 228 4.88 -16.93 12.83
C GLY A 228 3.84 -16.19 13.68
N HIS A 229 2.86 -15.53 13.08
CA HIS A 229 1.78 -14.88 13.82
C HIS A 229 0.78 -15.92 14.37
N PRO A 230 0.33 -15.82 15.65
CA PRO A 230 -0.60 -16.78 16.24
C PRO A 230 -1.93 -16.89 15.50
N GLY A 231 -2.39 -15.82 14.85
CA GLY A 231 -3.60 -15.78 14.04
C GLY A 231 -3.46 -16.30 12.62
N GLY A 232 -2.25 -16.70 12.18
CA GLY A 232 -1.94 -17.10 10.80
C GLY A 232 -1.04 -16.08 10.11
N THR A 233 -1.56 -15.26 9.21
CA THR A 233 -0.83 -14.12 8.64
C THR A 233 -0.91 -12.90 9.56
N GLY A 234 0.13 -12.07 9.59
CA GLY A 234 0.16 -10.90 10.47
C GLY A 234 1.22 -9.87 10.08
N ALA A 235 1.18 -8.73 10.75
CA ALA A 235 2.07 -7.59 10.55
C ALA A 235 3.07 -7.46 11.69
N GLN A 236 4.37 -7.45 11.38
CA GLN A 236 5.44 -7.17 12.34
C GLN A 236 6.06 -5.79 12.13
N VAL A 237 6.60 -5.22 13.21
CA VAL A 237 7.21 -3.89 13.19
C VAL A 237 8.62 -3.90 13.74
N PHE A 238 9.41 -2.97 13.21
CA PHE A 238 10.76 -2.61 13.68
C PHE A 238 10.80 -1.11 13.95
N VAL A 239 11.21 -0.74 15.16
CA VAL A 239 11.39 0.68 15.52
C VAL A 239 12.85 1.05 15.31
N GLY A 240 13.10 2.22 14.69
CA GLY A 240 14.46 2.64 14.37
C GLY A 240 14.58 4.09 13.95
N SER A 241 15.60 4.36 13.15
CA SER A 241 15.86 5.62 12.48
C SER A 241 16.02 5.39 10.98
N PHE A 242 15.70 6.41 10.18
CA PHE A 242 15.93 6.41 8.74
C PHE A 242 16.59 7.74 8.33
N ASP A 243 17.73 7.66 7.66
CA ASP A 243 18.52 8.82 7.27
C ASP A 243 18.26 9.29 5.82
N GLY A 244 17.24 8.71 5.19
CA GLY A 244 16.94 8.90 3.76
C GLY A 244 17.68 7.93 2.84
N THR A 245 18.51 7.04 3.41
CA THR A 245 19.25 6.02 2.67
C THR A 245 19.07 4.64 3.28
N ARG A 246 19.17 4.56 4.61
CA ARG A 246 19.18 3.31 5.36
C ARG A 246 18.26 3.37 6.57
N PHE A 247 17.49 2.31 6.77
CA PHE A 247 16.79 2.06 8.02
C PHE A 247 17.73 1.34 9.00
N THR A 248 17.86 1.88 10.21
CA THR A 248 18.67 1.31 11.29
C THR A 248 17.76 1.03 12.48
N PRO A 249 17.50 -0.25 12.83
CA PRO A 249 16.65 -0.59 13.95
C PRO A 249 17.27 -0.16 15.28
N THR A 250 16.43 0.21 16.25
CA THR A 250 16.86 0.51 17.63
C THR A 250 16.87 -0.81 18.43
N GLY A 251 18.05 -1.28 18.78
CA GLY A 251 18.23 -2.53 19.52
C GLY A 251 18.35 -3.76 18.62
N PRO A 252 18.52 -4.95 19.23
CA PRO A 252 18.69 -6.19 18.49
C PRO A 252 17.40 -6.55 17.75
N THR A 253 17.54 -6.87 16.49
CA THR A 253 16.45 -7.49 15.71
C THR A 253 16.28 -8.93 16.21
N ARG A 254 15.22 -9.17 16.96
CA ARG A 254 14.91 -10.48 17.53
C ARG A 254 14.52 -11.46 16.43
N ASN A 255 14.68 -12.76 16.70
CA ASN A 255 14.20 -13.83 15.82
C ASN A 255 12.65 -14.00 15.86
N THR A 256 11.95 -13.15 16.60
CA THR A 256 10.50 -13.11 16.68
C THR A 256 10.05 -11.67 16.45
N GLY A 257 9.08 -11.46 15.55
CA GLY A 257 8.53 -10.15 15.27
C GLY A 257 7.83 -9.53 16.48
N GLU A 258 7.82 -8.20 16.56
CA GLU A 258 6.89 -7.48 17.41
C GLU A 258 5.62 -7.22 16.57
N TRP A 259 4.50 -7.80 16.99
CA TRP A 259 3.27 -7.77 16.21
C TRP A 259 2.52 -6.45 16.39
N VAL A 260 1.99 -5.91 15.29
CA VAL A 260 1.14 -4.71 15.30
C VAL A 260 -0.21 -5.01 15.92
N ASP A 261 -0.73 -6.18 15.66
CA ASP A 261 -2.03 -6.67 16.11
C ASP A 261 -1.91 -8.10 16.63
N HIS A 262 -2.78 -8.49 17.55
CA HIS A 262 -2.84 -9.84 18.13
C HIS A 262 -4.08 -10.63 17.73
N GLY A 263 -4.96 -10.02 16.91
CA GLY A 263 -6.11 -10.68 16.30
C GLY A 263 -5.75 -11.47 15.04
N CYS A 264 -6.75 -12.04 14.40
CA CYS A 264 -6.58 -12.82 13.18
C CYS A 264 -6.70 -11.99 11.89
N ASP A 265 -7.28 -10.79 11.97
CA ASP A 265 -7.79 -10.05 10.82
C ASP A 265 -7.19 -8.65 10.70
N PHE A 266 -5.87 -8.59 10.56
CA PHE A 266 -5.15 -7.35 10.29
C PHE A 266 -3.93 -7.65 9.40
N TYR A 267 -4.08 -7.44 8.09
CA TYR A 267 -3.05 -7.74 7.10
C TYR A 267 -2.93 -6.64 6.05
N ALA A 268 -1.81 -6.57 5.35
CA ALA A 268 -1.49 -5.61 4.28
C ALA A 268 -1.69 -4.14 4.67
N ALA A 269 -1.58 -3.82 5.97
CA ALA A 269 -1.86 -2.49 6.47
C ALA A 269 -0.91 -1.45 5.89
N LEU A 270 -1.47 -0.31 5.45
CA LEU A 270 -0.72 0.85 4.97
C LEU A 270 -1.17 2.12 5.68
N SER A 271 -0.26 3.08 5.78
CA SER A 271 -0.53 4.41 6.32
C SER A 271 -1.05 5.37 5.24
N TRP A 272 -1.97 6.27 5.65
CA TRP A 272 -2.37 7.40 4.83
C TRP A 272 -1.23 8.38 4.62
N ALA A 273 -1.00 8.76 3.37
CA ALA A 273 -0.11 9.85 3.01
C ALA A 273 -0.85 11.21 3.00
N ASN A 274 -0.10 12.28 3.17
CA ASN A 274 -0.59 13.66 3.05
C ASN A 274 -1.77 13.99 3.98
N LEU A 275 -1.82 13.39 5.18
CA LEU A 275 -2.90 13.60 6.14
C LEU A 275 -3.09 15.10 6.48
N PRO A 276 -4.34 15.56 6.68
CA PRO A 276 -4.61 16.92 7.08
C PRO A 276 -4.04 17.22 8.48
N PRO A 277 -3.72 18.49 8.79
CA PRO A 277 -2.99 18.86 10.03
C PRO A 277 -3.66 18.49 11.36
N HIS A 278 -4.95 18.18 11.37
CA HIS A 278 -5.64 17.76 12.59
C HIS A 278 -5.28 16.32 13.00
N HIS A 279 -4.72 15.51 12.10
CA HIS A 279 -4.13 14.23 12.48
C HIS A 279 -2.73 14.44 13.07
N THR A 280 -2.60 14.18 14.35
CA THR A 280 -1.33 14.29 15.09
C THR A 280 -0.51 13.02 15.06
N CYS A 281 -1.11 11.91 14.60
CA CYS A 281 -0.49 10.60 14.47
C CYS A 281 -0.79 10.00 13.10
N PRO A 282 0.09 9.14 12.58
CA PRO A 282 -0.21 8.33 11.42
C PRO A 282 -1.48 7.49 11.60
N VAL A 283 -2.23 7.29 10.53
CA VAL A 283 -3.43 6.46 10.50
C VAL A 283 -3.18 5.29 9.56
N TRP A 284 -3.40 4.07 10.04
CA TRP A 284 -3.34 2.85 9.27
C TRP A 284 -4.72 2.28 9.02
N ILE A 285 -4.90 1.65 7.87
CA ILE A 285 -5.98 0.71 7.60
C ILE A 285 -5.37 -0.60 7.11
N GLY A 286 -5.94 -1.72 7.53
CA GLY A 286 -5.53 -3.05 7.10
C GLY A 286 -6.69 -3.83 6.49
N TRP A 287 -6.39 -4.87 5.75
CA TRP A 287 -7.35 -5.85 5.31
C TRP A 287 -7.84 -6.65 6.52
N MET A 288 -9.14 -6.50 6.83
CA MET A 288 -9.80 -7.20 7.93
C MET A 288 -10.18 -8.62 7.48
N ASN A 289 -9.15 -9.44 7.29
CA ASN A 289 -9.28 -10.84 6.88
C ASN A 289 -7.93 -11.56 7.05
N ASN A 290 -7.91 -12.85 6.68
CA ASN A 290 -6.73 -13.72 6.79
C ASN A 290 -6.64 -14.66 5.60
N HIS A 291 -5.45 -14.87 5.05
CA HIS A 291 -5.22 -15.74 3.90
C HIS A 291 -5.67 -17.19 4.12
N SER A 292 -5.67 -17.66 5.36
CA SER A 292 -6.08 -19.04 5.69
C SER A 292 -7.57 -19.33 5.44
N TYR A 293 -8.44 -18.30 5.46
CA TYR A 293 -9.89 -18.47 5.30
C TYR A 293 -10.61 -17.42 4.45
N ALA A 294 -9.94 -16.41 3.96
CA ALA A 294 -10.54 -15.30 3.23
C ALA A 294 -11.48 -15.74 2.09
N ALA A 295 -11.09 -16.76 1.34
CA ALA A 295 -11.90 -17.30 0.25
C ALA A 295 -13.14 -18.09 0.72
N LYS A 296 -13.28 -18.33 2.04
CA LYS A 296 -14.33 -19.16 2.63
C LYS A 296 -15.33 -18.33 3.47
N THR A 297 -15.15 -17.02 3.59
CA THR A 297 -16.09 -16.16 4.32
C THR A 297 -17.49 -16.25 3.69
N PRO A 298 -18.57 -16.38 4.50
CA PRO A 298 -19.93 -16.59 3.98
C PRO A 298 -20.59 -15.26 3.58
N THR A 299 -19.89 -14.41 2.83
CA THR A 299 -20.29 -13.03 2.54
C THR A 299 -20.63 -12.76 1.08
N ALA A 300 -20.60 -13.79 0.21
CA ALA A 300 -20.96 -13.60 -1.20
C ALA A 300 -22.25 -12.77 -1.38
N PRO A 301 -22.32 -11.84 -2.33
CA PRO A 301 -21.40 -11.66 -3.46
C PRO A 301 -20.23 -10.69 -3.23
N TRP A 302 -19.88 -10.37 -1.98
CA TRP A 302 -18.73 -9.53 -1.63
C TRP A 302 -17.78 -10.29 -0.69
N ARG A 303 -16.49 -9.98 -0.71
CA ARG A 303 -15.49 -10.57 0.19
C ARG A 303 -14.40 -9.57 0.52
N GLY A 304 -14.06 -9.52 1.81
CA GLY A 304 -13.07 -8.63 2.37
C GLY A 304 -13.67 -7.31 2.89
N ALA A 305 -13.02 -6.76 3.89
CA ALA A 305 -13.32 -5.46 4.50
C ALA A 305 -12.02 -4.81 5.00
N MET A 306 -12.09 -3.52 5.30
CA MET A 306 -10.95 -2.73 5.79
C MET A 306 -11.39 -1.80 6.90
#